data_25d5294a39f4d510b247930b22c6bd9f
#
_entry.id   25d5294a39f4d510b247930b22c6bd9f
#
_cell.length_a   1.000
_cell.length_b   1.000
_cell.length_c   1.000
_cell.angle_alpha   90.00
_cell.angle_beta   90.00
_cell.angle_gamma   90.00
#
_symmetry.space_group_name_H-M   'P 1'
#
loop_
_entity.id
_entity.type
_entity.pdbx_description
1 polymer ?
#
loop_
_entity_poly.entity_id
_entity_poly.type
_entity_poly.pdbx_seq_one_letter_code
_entity_poly.pdbx_strand_id
1 'polypeptide(L)'
;MVPETGLEPARPLQSEDFKSSASTIPPLGHFKNAYLLYNIFFIYNLITMNKFNEWYEYYEKNKNAIKAITRYEKNNDESFFSQIKLIDNKFVAKKGFGNNKFNEVTIKAITKAFVSFLVINQKIQRKLNVLICADEYFTTDDNYLSYMNQVLNAYGFNAYCFNNNFAVTKQFLLFSIKKIKKLDAIIYFSKFNNRDFYNIDFLDNKANNFSSTEILNIYEIYQKLNPFLIKAFMDRPIYFDVDKLLDEYADFIMNFNFNQLGNKILNLGIYPSQTIKPFVKKILGWNDISYSFINNKNVDDYEINRKNIYLASNYDYICKFSYDYQKLYLYEKKSKGIISKYTLVDPLIIYSVYFYYINNSYPTNDNYSQIKNLICSDSLDLEIFHMLSNRYNINYQHKLLNNLDFNNLENNTIYFSENNKIYIKNDMVNISDAMLMLSILSDMLNYLKTQNLKLSNMFELQAKSLPKIYLNSFSIPVANENIDAFETKMFLQNSINFHDITNITDLRNIKDDREKYICRIDFNANEWVTIKYSFEYNCAIFNVCETARTKTTLFKKVKQFFKKFLLGYDVYILEDLRKKVTLEFKVVENNDKK
;
A
#
# COMPACT_ATOMS: atom_id res chain seq x y z
N MET A 1 55.89 -7.33 40.19
CA MET A 1 56.53 -8.49 39.56
C MET A 1 55.47 -9.25 38.83
N VAL A 2 55.38 -9.12 37.53
CA VAL A 2 54.54 -9.88 36.62
C VAL A 2 55.47 -10.34 35.52
N PRO A 3 55.56 -11.62 35.18
CA PRO A 3 56.37 -12.07 34.06
C PRO A 3 55.65 -11.85 32.74
N GLU A 4 56.34 -11.20 31.82
CA GLU A 4 56.01 -11.15 30.41
C GLU A 4 56.15 -12.51 29.76
N THR A 5 55.11 -13.03 29.10
CA THR A 5 55.25 -14.12 28.14
C THR A 5 54.99 -13.56 26.74
N GLY A 6 56.07 -13.42 25.99
CA GLY A 6 56.06 -13.02 24.60
C GLY A 6 55.44 -14.10 23.74
N LEU A 7 54.49 -13.69 22.89
CA LEU A 7 53.98 -14.50 21.78
C LEU A 7 54.82 -14.15 20.54
N GLU A 8 55.54 -15.15 20.04
CA GLU A 8 56.22 -15.05 18.73
C GLU A 8 55.18 -15.08 17.59
N PRO A 9 55.39 -14.35 16.50
CA PRO A 9 54.50 -14.38 15.36
C PRO A 9 54.67 -15.67 14.55
N ALA A 10 53.56 -16.30 14.22
CA ALA A 10 53.51 -17.46 13.37
C ALA A 10 54.06 -17.16 11.97
N ARG A 11 54.99 -17.95 11.48
CA ARG A 11 55.53 -17.91 10.12
C ARG A 11 54.46 -18.36 9.12
N PRO A 12 54.39 -17.72 7.92
CA PRO A 12 53.52 -18.23 6.89
C PRO A 12 54.03 -19.57 6.33
N LEU A 13 53.12 -20.54 6.22
CA LEU A 13 53.37 -21.85 5.60
C LEU A 13 53.64 -21.63 4.10
N GLN A 14 54.80 -22.06 3.62
CA GLN A 14 55.15 -22.10 2.21
C GLN A 14 54.39 -23.28 1.51
N SER A 15 53.94 -23.02 0.27
CA SER A 15 53.06 -23.84 -0.54
C SER A 15 53.71 -25.07 -1.20
N GLU A 16 54.80 -25.62 -0.70
CA GLU A 16 55.55 -26.70 -1.37
C GLU A 16 55.48 -28.10 -0.73
N ASP A 17 54.83 -28.27 0.43
CA ASP A 17 54.86 -29.56 1.16
C ASP A 17 53.72 -30.53 0.85
N PHE A 18 52.97 -30.33 -0.25
CA PHE A 18 51.92 -31.29 -0.66
C PHE A 18 52.29 -32.11 -1.91
N LYS A 19 53.48 -32.64 -1.94
CA LYS A 19 53.82 -33.74 -2.89
C LYS A 19 54.27 -34.95 -2.10
N SER A 20 53.33 -35.75 -1.63
CA SER A 20 53.66 -37.14 -1.29
C SER A 20 52.47 -38.06 -1.48
N SER A 21 52.69 -38.99 -2.38
CA SER A 21 52.13 -40.32 -2.46
C SER A 21 50.60 -40.48 -2.41
N ALA A 22 50.06 -40.59 -3.60
CA ALA A 22 48.74 -41.18 -3.82
C ALA A 22 48.75 -42.62 -3.33
N SER A 23 48.16 -42.88 -2.19
CA SER A 23 47.67 -44.20 -1.83
C SER A 23 46.34 -44.41 -2.54
N THR A 24 46.30 -45.32 -3.46
CA THR A 24 45.20 -45.61 -4.37
C THR A 24 44.10 -46.50 -3.80
N ILE A 25 43.92 -46.54 -2.49
CA ILE A 25 42.81 -47.30 -1.88
C ILE A 25 42.11 -46.40 -0.85
N PRO A 26 40.88 -45.90 -1.16
CA PRO A 26 40.10 -45.18 -0.16
C PRO A 26 39.69 -46.14 0.98
N PRO A 27 39.75 -45.73 2.25
CA PRO A 27 39.32 -46.56 3.36
C PRO A 27 37.85 -46.97 3.19
N LEU A 28 37.52 -48.23 3.48
CA LEU A 28 36.16 -48.80 3.40
C LEU A 28 35.05 -47.97 4.09
N GLY A 29 35.41 -47.05 4.99
CA GLY A 29 34.48 -46.11 5.62
C GLY A 29 33.89 -45.08 4.70
N HIS A 30 34.61 -44.65 3.65
CA HIS A 30 34.11 -43.66 2.68
C HIS A 30 33.00 -44.20 1.77
N PHE A 31 33.04 -45.50 1.45
CA PHE A 31 31.99 -46.13 0.63
C PHE A 31 30.66 -46.25 1.38
N LYS A 32 30.68 -46.51 2.70
CA LYS A 32 29.45 -46.54 3.50
C LYS A 32 28.78 -45.19 3.58
N ASN A 33 29.56 -44.13 3.74
CA ASN A 33 29.01 -42.76 3.78
C ASN A 33 28.50 -42.29 2.41
N ALA A 34 29.19 -42.61 1.32
CA ALA A 34 28.74 -42.31 -0.03
C ALA A 34 27.46 -43.08 -0.39
N TYR A 35 27.35 -44.35 0.02
CA TYR A 35 26.13 -45.14 -0.18
C TYR A 35 24.97 -44.64 0.67
N LEU A 36 25.23 -44.20 1.90
CA LEU A 36 24.23 -43.59 2.77
C LEU A 36 23.73 -42.27 2.21
N LEU A 37 24.64 -41.42 1.75
CA LEU A 37 24.30 -40.16 1.09
C LEU A 37 23.51 -40.37 -0.21
N TYR A 38 23.91 -41.39 -1.01
CA TYR A 38 23.18 -41.77 -2.23
C TYR A 38 21.76 -42.27 -1.92
N ASN A 39 21.60 -43.10 -0.89
CA ASN A 39 20.30 -43.58 -0.47
C ASN A 39 19.44 -42.45 0.12
N ILE A 40 20.02 -41.55 0.91
CA ILE A 40 19.31 -40.35 1.42
C ILE A 40 18.87 -39.49 0.25
N PHE A 41 19.74 -39.23 -0.71
CA PHE A 41 19.43 -38.47 -1.91
C PHE A 41 18.37 -39.15 -2.79
N PHE A 42 18.43 -40.49 -2.92
CA PHE A 42 17.43 -41.25 -3.67
C PHE A 42 16.06 -41.27 -2.97
N ILE A 43 16.04 -41.44 -1.64
CA ILE A 43 14.81 -41.39 -0.83
C ILE A 43 14.24 -39.96 -0.88
N TYR A 44 15.09 -38.94 -0.78
CA TYR A 44 14.69 -37.55 -0.90
C TYR A 44 14.06 -37.24 -2.26
N ASN A 45 14.70 -37.70 -3.35
CA ASN A 45 14.14 -37.56 -4.69
C ASN A 45 12.82 -38.32 -4.88
N LEU A 46 12.66 -39.50 -4.32
CA LEU A 46 11.43 -40.29 -4.32
C LEU A 46 10.30 -39.55 -3.56
N ILE A 47 10.60 -38.94 -2.43
CA ILE A 47 9.64 -38.18 -1.62
C ILE A 47 9.25 -36.89 -2.34
N THR A 48 10.20 -36.20 -2.96
CA THR A 48 9.92 -34.98 -3.72
C THR A 48 9.16 -35.28 -5.02
N MET A 49 9.49 -36.36 -5.74
CA MET A 49 8.73 -36.81 -6.91
C MET A 49 7.27 -37.13 -6.55
N ASN A 50 7.03 -37.75 -5.37
CA ASN A 50 5.66 -38.01 -4.94
C ASN A 50 4.84 -36.73 -4.70
N LYS A 51 5.48 -35.67 -4.19
CA LYS A 51 4.78 -34.38 -3.95
C LYS A 51 4.42 -33.67 -5.25
N PHE A 52 5.27 -33.70 -6.29
CA PHE A 52 4.96 -33.14 -7.58
C PHE A 52 3.87 -33.93 -8.32
N ASN A 53 3.75 -35.25 -8.10
CA ASN A 53 2.76 -36.10 -8.74
C ASN A 53 1.32 -35.63 -8.43
N GLU A 54 1.00 -35.26 -7.18
CA GLU A 54 -0.32 -34.71 -6.83
C GLU A 54 -0.67 -33.46 -7.64
N TRP A 55 0.32 -32.60 -7.89
CA TRP A 55 0.15 -31.41 -8.72
C TRP A 55 -0.03 -31.75 -10.20
N TYR A 56 0.70 -32.74 -10.73
CA TYR A 56 0.55 -33.21 -12.11
C TYR A 56 -0.81 -33.87 -12.34
N GLU A 57 -1.26 -34.70 -11.44
CA GLU A 57 -2.58 -35.34 -11.49
C GLU A 57 -3.70 -34.30 -11.43
N TYR A 58 -3.60 -33.35 -10.49
CA TYR A 58 -4.64 -32.30 -10.36
C TYR A 58 -4.74 -31.41 -11.60
N TYR A 59 -3.63 -31.08 -12.22
CA TYR A 59 -3.57 -30.19 -13.39
C TYR A 59 -3.31 -30.92 -14.72
N GLU A 60 -3.58 -32.23 -14.83
CA GLU A 60 -3.27 -33.04 -16.04
C GLU A 60 -3.74 -32.42 -17.37
N LYS A 61 -4.90 -31.75 -17.35
CA LYS A 61 -5.51 -31.09 -18.50
C LYS A 61 -5.03 -29.66 -18.76
N ASN A 62 -4.26 -29.08 -17.84
CA ASN A 62 -3.79 -27.69 -17.94
C ASN A 62 -2.31 -27.62 -18.37
N LYS A 63 -2.10 -27.47 -19.67
CA LYS A 63 -0.74 -27.41 -20.25
C LYS A 63 0.15 -26.32 -19.65
N ASN A 64 -0.41 -25.17 -19.27
CA ASN A 64 0.38 -24.08 -18.67
C ASN A 64 0.80 -24.43 -17.24
N ALA A 65 -0.07 -25.06 -16.48
CA ALA A 65 0.23 -25.56 -15.15
C ALA A 65 1.34 -26.61 -15.21
N ILE A 66 1.18 -27.62 -16.06
CA ILE A 66 2.18 -28.69 -16.26
C ILE A 66 3.55 -28.10 -16.60
N LYS A 67 3.60 -27.16 -17.56
CA LYS A 67 4.86 -26.50 -17.93
C LYS A 67 5.51 -25.76 -16.76
N ALA A 68 4.71 -25.06 -15.96
CA ALA A 68 5.20 -24.35 -14.78
C ALA A 68 5.71 -25.30 -13.71
N ILE A 69 4.95 -26.37 -13.38
CA ILE A 69 5.33 -27.40 -12.39
C ILE A 69 6.64 -28.09 -12.81
N THR A 70 6.76 -28.51 -14.09
CA THR A 70 7.98 -29.12 -14.63
C THR A 70 9.20 -28.20 -14.50
N ARG A 71 9.02 -26.88 -14.61
CA ARG A 71 10.11 -25.92 -14.42
C ARG A 71 10.59 -25.87 -12.98
N TYR A 72 9.66 -25.89 -11.99
CA TYR A 72 10.02 -25.95 -10.58
C TYR A 72 10.72 -27.25 -10.22
N GLU A 73 10.20 -28.39 -10.70
CA GLU A 73 10.81 -29.71 -10.50
C GLU A 73 12.24 -29.77 -11.06
N LYS A 74 12.45 -29.33 -12.31
CA LYS A 74 13.79 -29.30 -12.94
C LYS A 74 14.79 -28.42 -12.18
N ASN A 75 14.31 -27.36 -11.53
CA ASN A 75 15.17 -26.45 -10.78
C ASN A 75 15.34 -26.88 -9.31
N ASN A 76 14.73 -27.99 -8.88
CA ASN A 76 14.68 -28.45 -7.49
C ASN A 76 14.27 -27.32 -6.52
N ASP A 77 13.28 -26.50 -6.93
CA ASP A 77 12.86 -25.34 -6.16
C ASP A 77 11.87 -25.75 -5.06
N GLU A 78 12.41 -26.00 -3.87
CA GLU A 78 11.62 -26.40 -2.68
C GLU A 78 10.62 -25.32 -2.24
N SER A 79 10.82 -24.07 -2.63
CA SER A 79 9.88 -23.01 -2.31
C SER A 79 8.48 -23.27 -2.86
N PHE A 80 8.36 -24.11 -3.88
CA PHE A 80 7.09 -24.54 -4.47
C PHE A 80 6.15 -25.18 -3.45
N PHE A 81 6.70 -25.92 -2.47
CA PHE A 81 5.93 -26.62 -1.43
C PHE A 81 5.75 -25.80 -0.14
N SER A 82 6.42 -24.67 -0.01
CA SER A 82 6.20 -23.80 1.14
C SER A 82 4.80 -23.19 1.10
N GLN A 83 4.17 -23.05 2.26
CA GLN A 83 2.82 -22.51 2.34
C GLN A 83 2.80 -21.00 2.15
N ILE A 84 1.64 -20.45 1.77
CA ILE A 84 1.39 -19.00 1.74
C ILE A 84 1.64 -18.43 3.15
N LYS A 85 2.35 -17.32 3.21
CA LYS A 85 2.70 -16.65 4.46
C LYS A 85 1.60 -15.69 4.90
N LEU A 86 1.50 -15.51 6.22
CA LEU A 86 0.79 -14.38 6.79
C LEU A 86 1.75 -13.18 6.87
N ILE A 87 1.31 -12.05 6.33
CA ILE A 87 1.97 -10.75 6.45
C ILE A 87 0.88 -9.78 6.91
N ASP A 88 1.11 -9.09 8.03
CA ASP A 88 0.15 -8.13 8.60
C ASP A 88 -1.27 -8.72 8.76
N ASN A 89 -1.34 -9.93 9.29
CA ASN A 89 -2.59 -10.70 9.47
C ASN A 89 -3.38 -10.95 8.18
N LYS A 90 -2.70 -11.06 7.04
CA LYS A 90 -3.30 -11.36 5.74
C LYS A 90 -2.58 -12.52 5.08
N PHE A 91 -3.31 -13.34 4.34
CA PHE A 91 -2.71 -14.29 3.43
C PHE A 91 -2.14 -13.53 2.23
N VAL A 92 -0.81 -13.52 2.09
CA VAL A 92 -0.14 -12.74 1.04
C VAL A 92 0.70 -13.64 0.15
N ALA A 93 0.45 -13.58 -1.16
CA ALA A 93 1.19 -14.36 -2.14
C ALA A 93 1.16 -13.71 -3.54
N LYS A 94 1.99 -14.20 -4.44
CA LYS A 94 1.88 -13.95 -5.89
C LYS A 94 0.88 -14.93 -6.50
N LYS A 95 0.32 -14.60 -7.67
CA LYS A 95 -0.40 -15.56 -8.51
C LYS A 95 0.56 -16.58 -9.12
N GLY A 96 0.11 -17.81 -9.31
CA GLY A 96 0.89 -18.84 -9.99
C GLY A 96 0.71 -20.23 -9.36
N PHE A 97 1.49 -21.21 -9.79
CA PHE A 97 1.40 -22.59 -9.33
C PHE A 97 2.37 -22.84 -8.17
N GLY A 98 1.96 -23.69 -7.24
CA GLY A 98 2.68 -24.04 -6.01
C GLY A 98 1.91 -23.69 -4.75
N ASN A 99 2.31 -24.29 -3.62
CA ASN A 99 1.66 -24.05 -2.33
C ASN A 99 1.88 -22.63 -1.79
N ASN A 100 2.92 -21.94 -2.24
CA ASN A 100 3.28 -20.57 -1.83
C ASN A 100 2.65 -19.49 -2.70
N LYS A 101 1.74 -19.83 -3.60
CA LYS A 101 1.12 -18.91 -4.55
C LYS A 101 -0.39 -19.07 -4.57
N PHE A 102 -1.09 -18.01 -4.97
CA PHE A 102 -2.52 -18.08 -5.22
C PHE A 102 -2.81 -18.80 -6.53
N ASN A 103 -3.54 -19.87 -6.42
CA ASN A 103 -4.06 -20.72 -7.49
C ASN A 103 -5.32 -21.42 -7.01
N GLU A 104 -5.93 -22.23 -7.86
CA GLU A 104 -7.14 -22.98 -7.54
C GLU A 104 -7.01 -23.79 -6.24
N VAL A 105 -5.92 -24.54 -6.10
CA VAL A 105 -5.68 -25.45 -4.97
C VAL A 105 -5.58 -24.68 -3.65
N THR A 106 -4.75 -23.64 -3.61
CA THR A 106 -4.52 -22.85 -2.40
C THR A 106 -5.72 -21.97 -2.03
N ILE A 107 -6.42 -21.40 -3.01
CA ILE A 107 -7.65 -20.61 -2.79
C ILE A 107 -8.76 -21.49 -2.19
N LYS A 108 -8.95 -22.71 -2.73
CA LYS A 108 -9.91 -23.66 -2.15
C LYS A 108 -9.54 -24.01 -0.71
N ALA A 109 -8.26 -24.23 -0.43
CA ALA A 109 -7.78 -24.58 0.92
C ALA A 109 -7.98 -23.41 1.91
N ILE A 110 -7.63 -22.19 1.54
CA ILE A 110 -7.86 -21.00 2.37
C ILE A 110 -9.35 -20.79 2.64
N THR A 111 -10.18 -20.90 1.60
CA THR A 111 -11.66 -20.78 1.75
C THR A 111 -12.21 -21.87 2.67
N LYS A 112 -11.71 -23.11 2.56
CA LYS A 112 -12.12 -24.20 3.46
C LYS A 112 -11.69 -23.92 4.90
N ALA A 113 -10.47 -23.41 5.13
CA ALA A 113 -10.02 -23.04 6.45
C ALA A 113 -10.92 -21.98 7.08
N PHE A 114 -11.26 -20.94 6.33
CA PHE A 114 -12.21 -19.90 6.74
C PHE A 114 -13.60 -20.47 7.08
N VAL A 115 -14.14 -21.30 6.23
CA VAL A 115 -15.41 -22.01 6.47
C VAL A 115 -15.36 -22.82 7.77
N SER A 116 -14.27 -23.59 7.96
CA SER A 116 -14.08 -24.40 9.17
C SER A 116 -14.02 -23.55 10.42
N PHE A 117 -13.32 -22.43 10.37
CA PHE A 117 -13.24 -21.45 11.46
C PHE A 117 -14.62 -20.90 11.81
N LEU A 118 -15.42 -20.50 10.81
CA LEU A 118 -16.78 -19.99 11.05
C LEU A 118 -17.69 -21.04 11.68
N VAL A 119 -17.63 -22.29 11.23
CA VAL A 119 -18.42 -23.39 11.80
C VAL A 119 -18.07 -23.65 13.25
N ILE A 120 -16.78 -23.64 13.61
CA ILE A 120 -16.30 -23.89 14.96
C ILE A 120 -16.72 -22.77 15.91
N ASN A 121 -16.60 -21.50 15.48
CA ASN A 121 -16.79 -20.35 16.37
C ASN A 121 -18.23 -19.85 16.45
N GLN A 122 -18.97 -20.02 15.36
CA GLN A 122 -20.35 -19.54 15.29
C GLN A 122 -21.34 -20.68 15.54
N LYS A 123 -21.61 -21.23 16.65
CA LYS A 123 -22.61 -22.29 16.96
C LYS A 123 -24.01 -22.07 16.32
N ILE A 124 -24.05 -21.61 15.07
CA ILE A 124 -25.23 -21.16 14.35
C ILE A 124 -25.85 -22.33 13.61
N GLN A 125 -27.14 -22.55 13.80
CA GLN A 125 -27.92 -23.60 13.15
C GLN A 125 -28.45 -23.23 11.74
N ARG A 126 -28.18 -22.01 11.24
CA ARG A 126 -28.62 -21.52 9.92
C ARG A 126 -27.48 -21.48 8.92
N LYS A 127 -27.81 -21.47 7.64
CA LYS A 127 -26.84 -21.19 6.57
C LYS A 127 -26.28 -19.78 6.73
N LEU A 128 -24.96 -19.65 6.71
CA LEU A 128 -24.27 -18.37 6.75
C LEU A 128 -24.17 -17.76 5.36
N ASN A 129 -24.28 -16.44 5.29
CA ASN A 129 -24.21 -15.64 4.08
C ASN A 129 -22.83 -14.99 3.96
N VAL A 130 -22.04 -15.39 2.98
CA VAL A 130 -20.68 -14.89 2.76
C VAL A 130 -20.62 -14.14 1.44
N LEU A 131 -20.20 -12.87 1.48
CA LEU A 131 -19.89 -12.10 0.28
C LEU A 131 -18.46 -12.39 -0.16
N ILE A 132 -18.27 -12.76 -1.40
CA ILE A 132 -16.98 -12.88 -2.06
C ILE A 132 -16.85 -11.79 -3.13
N CYS A 133 -15.78 -11.04 -3.08
CA CYS A 133 -15.53 -9.93 -4.00
C CYS A 133 -14.03 -9.66 -4.17
N ALA A 134 -13.69 -8.92 -5.21
CA ALA A 134 -12.31 -8.64 -5.56
C ALA A 134 -12.16 -7.29 -6.25
N ASP A 135 -10.93 -6.78 -6.27
CA ASP A 135 -10.51 -5.69 -7.13
C ASP A 135 -10.32 -6.13 -8.60
N GLU A 136 -9.94 -5.19 -9.48
CA GLU A 136 -9.79 -5.45 -10.91
C GLU A 136 -8.73 -6.50 -11.27
N TYR A 137 -7.77 -6.73 -10.38
CA TYR A 137 -6.68 -7.68 -10.64
C TYR A 137 -7.13 -9.13 -10.62
N PHE A 138 -8.37 -9.40 -10.19
CA PHE A 138 -8.94 -10.74 -10.05
C PHE A 138 -10.25 -10.97 -10.79
N THR A 139 -10.85 -9.93 -11.36
CA THR A 139 -12.18 -10.03 -11.95
C THR A 139 -12.16 -10.47 -13.42
N THR A 140 -11.06 -10.32 -14.14
CA THR A 140 -11.03 -10.44 -15.60
C THR A 140 -10.57 -11.80 -16.12
N ASP A 141 -9.57 -12.45 -15.49
CA ASP A 141 -8.92 -13.63 -16.08
C ASP A 141 -8.82 -14.85 -15.16
N ASP A 142 -9.10 -14.68 -13.86
CA ASP A 142 -8.89 -15.74 -12.89
C ASP A 142 -10.22 -16.19 -12.27
N ASN A 143 -10.47 -17.49 -12.24
CA ASN A 143 -11.67 -18.07 -11.64
C ASN A 143 -11.65 -18.10 -10.11
N TYR A 144 -10.84 -17.26 -9.43
CA TYR A 144 -10.66 -17.31 -7.98
C TYR A 144 -11.97 -17.14 -7.21
N LEU A 145 -12.82 -16.17 -7.60
CA LEU A 145 -14.14 -16.01 -6.98
C LEU A 145 -15.03 -17.24 -7.19
N SER A 146 -14.93 -17.88 -8.37
CA SER A 146 -15.64 -19.14 -8.65
C SER A 146 -15.15 -20.28 -7.75
N TYR A 147 -13.84 -20.41 -7.52
CA TYR A 147 -13.28 -21.44 -6.63
C TYR A 147 -13.75 -21.24 -5.17
N MET A 148 -13.80 -20.00 -4.69
CA MET A 148 -14.34 -19.69 -3.36
C MET A 148 -15.83 -20.03 -3.28
N ASN A 149 -16.62 -19.64 -4.30
CA ASN A 149 -18.03 -19.97 -4.38
C ASN A 149 -18.28 -21.49 -4.31
N GLN A 150 -17.54 -22.27 -5.09
CA GLN A 150 -17.65 -23.72 -5.11
C GLN A 150 -17.42 -24.35 -3.72
N VAL A 151 -16.42 -23.84 -2.98
CA VAL A 151 -16.14 -24.33 -1.62
C VAL A 151 -17.25 -23.91 -0.65
N LEU A 152 -17.67 -22.65 -0.66
CA LEU A 152 -18.75 -22.17 0.21
C LEU A 152 -20.02 -23.01 0.03
N ASN A 153 -20.42 -23.25 -1.22
CA ASN A 153 -21.60 -24.07 -1.53
C ASN A 153 -21.44 -25.53 -1.08
N ALA A 154 -20.24 -26.12 -1.27
CA ALA A 154 -19.97 -27.50 -0.85
C ALA A 154 -20.10 -27.71 0.67
N TYR A 155 -19.93 -26.67 1.44
CA TYR A 155 -20.04 -26.69 2.91
C TYR A 155 -21.32 -26.04 3.44
N GLY A 156 -22.31 -25.79 2.57
CA GLY A 156 -23.64 -25.35 2.96
C GLY A 156 -23.78 -23.87 3.27
N PHE A 157 -22.87 -23.03 2.79
CA PHE A 157 -22.94 -21.57 2.90
C PHE A 157 -23.67 -20.97 1.69
N ASN A 158 -24.29 -19.83 1.86
CA ASN A 158 -24.80 -19.03 0.76
C ASN A 158 -23.69 -18.08 0.30
N ALA A 159 -23.19 -18.27 -0.91
CA ALA A 159 -22.21 -17.39 -1.50
C ALA A 159 -22.89 -16.23 -2.24
N TYR A 160 -22.51 -15.02 -1.90
CA TYR A 160 -22.94 -13.79 -2.54
C TYR A 160 -21.82 -13.18 -3.35
N CYS A 161 -22.13 -12.58 -4.49
CA CYS A 161 -21.20 -11.83 -5.33
C CYS A 161 -21.87 -10.55 -5.83
N PHE A 162 -21.08 -9.61 -6.30
CA PHE A 162 -21.59 -8.54 -7.13
C PHE A 162 -21.81 -9.05 -8.56
N ASN A 163 -22.88 -8.59 -9.23
CA ASN A 163 -23.18 -8.99 -10.59
C ASN A 163 -22.04 -8.60 -11.56
N ASN A 164 -21.96 -9.32 -12.67
CA ASN A 164 -21.00 -9.08 -13.76
C ASN A 164 -19.52 -9.10 -13.33
N ASN A 165 -19.16 -9.82 -12.26
CA ASN A 165 -17.81 -9.81 -11.68
C ASN A 165 -17.29 -8.38 -11.46
N PHE A 166 -18.15 -7.51 -10.94
CA PHE A 166 -17.82 -6.11 -10.72
C PHE A 166 -16.64 -5.97 -9.77
N ALA A 167 -15.60 -5.31 -10.27
CA ALA A 167 -14.42 -5.02 -9.46
C ALA A 167 -14.73 -3.91 -8.46
N VAL A 168 -14.44 -4.14 -7.18
CA VAL A 168 -14.79 -3.22 -6.10
C VAL A 168 -13.55 -2.62 -5.43
N THR A 169 -13.63 -1.35 -5.06
CA THR A 169 -12.67 -0.76 -4.13
C THR A 169 -13.02 -1.17 -2.70
N LYS A 170 -12.04 -1.16 -1.80
CA LYS A 170 -12.31 -1.45 -0.38
C LYS A 170 -13.29 -0.44 0.24
N GLN A 171 -13.25 0.81 -0.18
CA GLN A 171 -14.13 1.89 0.25
C GLN A 171 -15.60 1.60 -0.11
N PHE A 172 -15.84 1.26 -1.37
CA PHE A 172 -17.17 0.87 -1.83
C PHE A 172 -17.67 -0.41 -1.14
N LEU A 173 -16.77 -1.37 -0.90
CA LEU A 173 -17.10 -2.59 -0.17
C LEU A 173 -17.56 -2.27 1.25
N LEU A 174 -16.81 -1.45 2.00
CA LEU A 174 -17.18 -1.06 3.37
C LEU A 174 -18.54 -0.34 3.42
N PHE A 175 -18.78 0.55 2.46
CA PHE A 175 -20.09 1.19 2.30
C PHE A 175 -21.19 0.14 2.03
N SER A 176 -20.94 -0.76 1.08
CA SER A 176 -21.93 -1.78 0.67
C SER A 176 -22.28 -2.74 1.80
N ILE A 177 -21.32 -3.18 2.62
CA ILE A 177 -21.56 -4.07 3.75
C ILE A 177 -22.56 -3.44 4.74
N LYS A 178 -22.42 -2.15 5.04
CA LYS A 178 -23.32 -1.44 5.95
C LYS A 178 -24.74 -1.28 5.40
N LYS A 179 -24.89 -1.30 4.08
CA LYS A 179 -26.22 -1.29 3.40
C LYS A 179 -26.83 -2.70 3.31
N ILE A 180 -25.99 -3.72 3.14
CA ILE A 180 -26.42 -5.12 2.98
C ILE A 180 -26.48 -5.81 4.34
N LYS A 181 -27.62 -5.70 5.04
CA LYS A 181 -27.81 -6.21 6.42
C LYS A 181 -27.84 -7.75 6.56
N LYS A 182 -27.70 -8.51 5.48
CA LYS A 182 -27.89 -9.98 5.48
C LYS A 182 -26.57 -10.77 5.50
N LEU A 183 -25.43 -10.11 5.48
CA LEU A 183 -24.13 -10.77 5.43
C LEU A 183 -23.66 -11.17 6.82
N ASP A 184 -22.98 -12.31 6.91
CA ASP A 184 -22.34 -12.80 8.14
C ASP A 184 -20.83 -12.57 8.11
N ALA A 185 -20.22 -12.73 6.93
CA ALA A 185 -18.79 -12.52 6.73
C ALA A 185 -18.47 -12.17 5.26
N ILE A 186 -17.29 -11.66 5.02
CA ILE A 186 -16.83 -11.22 3.71
C ILE A 186 -15.43 -11.74 3.44
N ILE A 187 -15.16 -12.18 2.21
CA ILE A 187 -13.83 -12.48 1.67
C ILE A 187 -13.54 -11.47 0.58
N TYR A 188 -12.53 -10.64 0.79
CA TYR A 188 -12.10 -9.63 -0.18
C TYR A 188 -10.70 -9.93 -0.69
N PHE A 189 -10.57 -10.07 -2.00
CA PHE A 189 -9.33 -10.37 -2.67
C PHE A 189 -8.80 -9.13 -3.39
N SER A 190 -7.59 -8.69 -3.06
CA SER A 190 -7.06 -7.43 -3.57
C SER A 190 -5.54 -7.44 -3.76
N LYS A 191 -5.05 -6.45 -4.48
CA LYS A 191 -3.61 -6.21 -4.62
C LYS A 191 -3.03 -5.73 -3.30
N PHE A 192 -1.95 -6.38 -2.84
CA PHE A 192 -1.31 -6.06 -1.56
C PHE A 192 -0.32 -4.90 -1.68
N ASN A 193 0.49 -4.90 -2.75
CA ASN A 193 1.47 -3.86 -3.02
C ASN A 193 1.69 -3.73 -4.52
N ASN A 194 2.57 -2.82 -4.90
CA ASN A 194 2.90 -2.58 -6.30
C ASN A 194 3.71 -3.73 -6.96
N ARG A 195 4.17 -4.74 -6.22
CA ARG A 195 5.07 -5.81 -6.66
C ARG A 195 4.37 -7.14 -6.97
N ASP A 196 3.25 -7.19 -7.63
CA ASP A 196 2.53 -8.44 -7.97
C ASP A 196 2.24 -9.36 -6.77
N PHE A 197 2.18 -8.81 -5.57
CA PHE A 197 1.66 -9.48 -4.40
C PHE A 197 0.20 -9.11 -4.18
N TYR A 198 -0.55 -10.07 -3.72
CA TYR A 198 -1.98 -10.01 -3.52
C TYR A 198 -2.31 -10.52 -2.14
N ASN A 199 -3.47 -10.13 -1.61
CA ASN A 199 -3.90 -10.57 -0.30
C ASN A 199 -5.38 -10.95 -0.27
N ILE A 200 -5.73 -11.72 0.75
CA ILE A 200 -7.10 -12.01 1.12
C ILE A 200 -7.37 -11.38 2.47
N ASP A 201 -8.37 -10.49 2.52
CA ASP A 201 -8.92 -9.90 3.74
C ASP A 201 -10.20 -10.65 4.12
N PHE A 202 -10.36 -10.97 5.42
CA PHE A 202 -11.60 -11.44 5.99
C PHE A 202 -12.21 -10.33 6.85
N LEU A 203 -13.49 -10.03 6.60
CA LEU A 203 -14.23 -9.00 7.34
C LEU A 203 -15.49 -9.59 7.97
N ASP A 204 -15.89 -8.99 9.08
CA ASP A 204 -17.15 -9.29 9.73
C ASP A 204 -18.34 -8.55 9.09
N ASN A 205 -19.53 -8.79 9.58
CA ASN A 205 -20.76 -8.13 9.13
C ASN A 205 -20.86 -6.63 9.47
N LYS A 206 -19.91 -6.10 10.24
CA LYS A 206 -19.77 -4.68 10.58
C LYS A 206 -18.68 -4.00 9.76
N ALA A 207 -18.09 -4.71 8.80
CA ALA A 207 -16.98 -4.25 7.97
C ALA A 207 -15.64 -4.08 8.71
N ASN A 208 -15.47 -4.74 9.86
CA ASN A 208 -14.19 -4.79 10.56
C ASN A 208 -13.35 -5.95 10.04
N ASN A 209 -12.04 -5.78 9.96
CA ASN A 209 -11.15 -6.91 9.71
C ASN A 209 -11.20 -7.88 10.89
N PHE A 210 -11.06 -9.18 10.62
CA PHE A 210 -10.88 -10.18 11.66
C PHE A 210 -9.63 -9.86 12.47
N SER A 211 -9.69 -10.14 13.77
CA SER A 211 -8.58 -9.94 14.69
C SER A 211 -7.38 -10.83 14.35
N SER A 212 -6.20 -10.45 14.82
CA SER A 212 -4.97 -11.24 14.62
C SER A 212 -5.13 -12.69 15.12
N THR A 213 -5.83 -12.89 16.24
CA THR A 213 -6.09 -14.23 16.79
C THR A 213 -7.01 -15.05 15.90
N GLU A 214 -8.05 -14.46 15.34
CA GLU A 214 -8.96 -15.15 14.41
C GLU A 214 -8.23 -15.54 13.12
N ILE A 215 -7.41 -14.65 12.57
CA ILE A 215 -6.61 -14.93 11.37
C ILE A 215 -5.58 -16.04 11.63
N LEU A 216 -4.92 -16.03 12.79
CA LEU A 216 -3.99 -17.11 13.18
C LEU A 216 -4.72 -18.46 13.29
N ASN A 217 -5.92 -18.50 13.86
CA ASN A 217 -6.73 -19.71 13.92
C ASN A 217 -7.09 -20.24 12.53
N ILE A 218 -7.49 -19.35 11.60
CA ILE A 218 -7.75 -19.72 10.20
C ILE A 218 -6.47 -20.28 9.56
N TYR A 219 -5.33 -19.65 9.81
CA TYR A 219 -4.05 -20.07 9.28
C TYR A 219 -3.60 -21.44 9.80
N GLU A 220 -3.77 -21.73 11.09
CA GLU A 220 -3.49 -23.04 11.67
C GLU A 220 -4.37 -24.14 11.07
N ILE A 221 -5.65 -23.85 10.81
CA ILE A 221 -6.54 -24.79 10.11
C ILE A 221 -6.02 -25.00 8.69
N TYR A 222 -5.67 -23.92 7.96
CA TYR A 222 -5.13 -23.99 6.60
C TYR A 222 -3.88 -24.88 6.52
N GLN A 223 -2.96 -24.75 7.48
CA GLN A 223 -1.73 -25.54 7.51
C GLN A 223 -1.96 -27.05 7.65
N LYS A 224 -3.07 -27.46 8.27
CA LYS A 224 -3.42 -28.86 8.53
C LYS A 224 -4.23 -29.51 7.42
N LEU A 225 -4.71 -28.73 6.44
CA LEU A 225 -5.53 -29.26 5.34
C LEU A 225 -4.68 -29.93 4.26
N ASN A 226 -5.19 -31.03 3.72
CA ASN A 226 -4.73 -31.50 2.41
C ASN A 226 -5.45 -30.68 1.32
N PRO A 227 -4.74 -29.81 0.59
CA PRO A 227 -5.36 -28.87 -0.33
C PRO A 227 -5.99 -29.55 -1.57
N PHE A 228 -5.61 -30.77 -1.91
CA PHE A 228 -6.13 -31.53 -3.05
C PHE A 228 -7.47 -32.26 -2.74
N LEU A 229 -7.81 -32.42 -1.46
CA LEU A 229 -8.99 -33.13 -1.01
C LEU A 229 -10.16 -32.22 -0.63
N ILE A 230 -10.15 -30.97 -1.08
CA ILE A 230 -11.20 -30.00 -0.76
C ILE A 230 -12.45 -30.24 -1.63
N LYS A 231 -13.59 -30.47 -0.98
CA LYS A 231 -14.87 -30.59 -1.67
C LYS A 231 -15.27 -29.24 -2.29
N ALA A 232 -15.72 -29.29 -3.54
CA ALA A 232 -16.15 -28.11 -4.27
C ALA A 232 -17.32 -28.48 -5.17
N PHE A 233 -18.43 -27.72 -5.13
CA PHE A 233 -19.62 -27.92 -5.97
C PHE A 233 -19.87 -26.69 -6.80
N MET A 234 -20.13 -26.88 -8.10
CA MET A 234 -20.57 -25.82 -8.99
C MET A 234 -22.02 -25.47 -8.68
N ASP A 235 -22.21 -24.26 -8.12
CA ASP A 235 -23.53 -23.64 -8.00
C ASP A 235 -23.39 -22.15 -8.31
N ARG A 236 -24.51 -21.52 -8.67
CA ARG A 236 -24.50 -20.09 -8.98
C ARG A 236 -24.51 -19.28 -7.70
N PRO A 237 -23.64 -18.27 -7.55
CA PRO A 237 -23.73 -17.36 -6.43
C PRO A 237 -25.00 -16.50 -6.51
N ILE A 238 -25.43 -15.99 -5.37
CA ILE A 238 -26.50 -15.01 -5.30
C ILE A 238 -25.89 -13.64 -5.62
N TYR A 239 -26.47 -12.91 -6.57
CA TYR A 239 -25.93 -11.64 -7.00
C TYR A 239 -26.62 -10.47 -6.32
N PHE A 240 -25.81 -9.49 -5.90
CA PHE A 240 -26.30 -8.16 -5.52
C PHE A 240 -26.30 -7.23 -6.73
N ASP A 241 -27.31 -6.38 -6.78
CA ASP A 241 -27.41 -5.31 -7.78
C ASP A 241 -26.40 -4.19 -7.44
N VAL A 242 -25.35 -4.17 -8.23
CA VAL A 242 -24.26 -3.20 -8.07
C VAL A 242 -24.68 -1.79 -8.47
N ASP A 243 -25.54 -1.64 -9.49
CA ASP A 243 -25.88 -0.32 -10.02
C ASP A 243 -26.60 0.51 -8.97
N LYS A 244 -27.54 -0.11 -8.23
CA LYS A 244 -28.22 0.55 -7.12
C LYS A 244 -27.27 0.95 -6.00
N LEU A 245 -26.36 0.04 -5.60
CA LEU A 245 -25.37 0.35 -4.57
C LEU A 245 -24.40 1.44 -5.00
N LEU A 246 -24.04 1.47 -6.28
CA LEU A 246 -23.18 2.49 -6.86
C LEU A 246 -23.86 3.87 -6.88
N ASP A 247 -25.16 3.92 -7.17
CA ASP A 247 -25.94 5.15 -7.08
C ASP A 247 -26.01 5.65 -5.63
N GLU A 248 -26.32 4.78 -4.68
CA GLU A 248 -26.35 5.14 -3.26
C GLU A 248 -24.97 5.59 -2.74
N TYR A 249 -23.88 4.99 -3.24
CA TYR A 249 -22.53 5.40 -2.87
C TYR A 249 -22.13 6.74 -3.48
N ALA A 250 -22.52 6.99 -4.73
CA ALA A 250 -22.30 8.27 -5.37
C ALA A 250 -23.09 9.38 -4.66
N ASP A 251 -24.38 9.14 -4.31
CA ASP A 251 -25.17 10.06 -3.49
C ASP A 251 -24.48 10.36 -2.16
N PHE A 252 -23.99 9.32 -1.47
CA PHE A 252 -23.27 9.48 -0.22
C PHE A 252 -22.04 10.39 -0.37
N ILE A 253 -21.24 10.18 -1.42
CA ILE A 253 -20.05 10.98 -1.72
C ILE A 253 -20.44 12.43 -2.05
N MET A 254 -21.47 12.62 -2.85
CA MET A 254 -21.94 13.94 -3.28
C MET A 254 -22.41 14.82 -2.12
N ASN A 255 -22.89 14.22 -1.04
CA ASN A 255 -23.29 14.98 0.15
C ASN A 255 -22.14 15.76 0.81
N PHE A 256 -20.87 15.44 0.49
CA PHE A 256 -19.71 16.20 0.96
C PHE A 256 -19.30 17.36 0.06
N ASN A 257 -19.95 17.54 -1.07
CA ASN A 257 -19.74 18.66 -1.96
C ASN A 257 -20.56 19.87 -1.51
N PHE A 258 -20.04 21.06 -1.79
CA PHE A 258 -20.77 22.30 -1.52
C PHE A 258 -21.70 22.70 -2.67
N ASN A 259 -21.76 21.89 -3.74
CA ASN A 259 -22.65 22.04 -4.89
C ASN A 259 -22.77 23.49 -5.38
N GLN A 260 -21.63 24.09 -5.70
CA GLN A 260 -21.60 25.46 -6.23
C GLN A 260 -22.47 25.54 -7.49
N LEU A 261 -23.52 26.35 -7.40
CA LEU A 261 -24.36 26.70 -8.55
C LEU A 261 -23.51 27.53 -9.49
N GLY A 262 -23.24 27.05 -10.69
CA GLY A 262 -22.45 27.80 -11.68
C GLY A 262 -22.10 26.96 -12.89
N ASN A 263 -21.57 27.60 -13.92
CA ASN A 263 -21.13 26.94 -15.14
C ASN A 263 -20.03 25.96 -14.83
N LYS A 264 -20.20 24.71 -15.25
CA LYS A 264 -19.21 23.66 -15.13
C LYS A 264 -18.21 23.78 -16.28
N ILE A 265 -17.07 24.40 -16.02
CA ILE A 265 -16.05 24.72 -17.03
C ILE A 265 -14.76 23.93 -16.84
N LEU A 266 -14.65 23.14 -15.76
CA LEU A 266 -13.50 22.32 -15.45
C LEU A 266 -13.38 21.14 -16.44
N ASN A 267 -12.15 20.86 -16.91
CA ASN A 267 -11.85 19.71 -17.76
C ASN A 267 -10.73 18.85 -17.12
N LEU A 268 -11.06 17.60 -16.79
CA LEU A 268 -10.17 16.67 -16.10
C LEU A 268 -9.67 15.57 -17.02
N GLY A 269 -8.38 15.29 -16.95
CA GLY A 269 -7.79 14.05 -17.46
C GLY A 269 -7.73 13.01 -16.35
N ILE A 270 -8.27 11.82 -16.59
CA ILE A 270 -8.31 10.73 -15.59
C ILE A 270 -7.48 9.56 -16.08
N TYR A 271 -6.49 9.14 -15.31
CA TYR A 271 -5.82 7.86 -15.55
C TYR A 271 -6.79 6.74 -15.20
N PRO A 272 -7.18 5.90 -16.18
CA PRO A 272 -8.22 4.90 -15.97
C PRO A 272 -7.67 3.64 -15.31
N SER A 273 -8.49 3.03 -14.46
CA SER A 273 -8.47 1.60 -14.19
C SER A 273 -9.87 1.04 -14.45
N GLN A 274 -10.00 -0.26 -14.60
CA GLN A 274 -11.32 -0.85 -14.83
C GLN A 274 -12.23 -0.67 -13.61
N THR A 275 -11.66 -0.80 -12.41
CA THR A 275 -12.37 -0.63 -11.15
C THR A 275 -12.97 0.76 -11.01
N ILE A 276 -12.20 1.82 -11.31
CA ILE A 276 -12.64 3.20 -11.03
C ILE A 276 -13.55 3.79 -12.10
N LYS A 277 -13.53 3.28 -13.33
CA LYS A 277 -14.34 3.84 -14.42
C LYS A 277 -15.82 4.02 -14.10
N PRO A 278 -16.52 3.03 -13.53
CA PRO A 278 -17.92 3.19 -13.16
C PRO A 278 -18.15 4.30 -12.13
N PHE A 279 -17.29 4.38 -11.10
CA PHE A 279 -17.37 5.40 -10.06
C PHE A 279 -17.12 6.80 -10.62
N VAL A 280 -16.06 6.97 -11.40
CA VAL A 280 -15.73 8.25 -12.04
C VAL A 280 -16.88 8.74 -12.93
N LYS A 281 -17.48 7.85 -13.73
CA LYS A 281 -18.62 8.18 -14.58
C LYS A 281 -19.81 8.70 -13.76
N LYS A 282 -20.12 8.05 -12.64
CA LYS A 282 -21.23 8.47 -11.78
C LYS A 282 -20.92 9.80 -11.09
N ILE A 283 -19.78 9.90 -10.41
CA ILE A 283 -19.40 11.06 -9.60
C ILE A 283 -19.24 12.30 -10.46
N LEU A 284 -18.45 12.25 -11.53
CA LEU A 284 -18.22 13.41 -12.39
C LEU A 284 -19.41 13.71 -13.30
N GLY A 285 -20.18 12.68 -13.72
CA GLY A 285 -21.41 12.87 -14.46
C GLY A 285 -22.48 13.60 -13.64
N TRP A 286 -22.64 13.26 -12.38
CA TRP A 286 -23.58 13.96 -11.49
C TRP A 286 -23.14 15.39 -11.15
N ASN A 287 -21.82 15.59 -11.03
CA ASN A 287 -21.25 16.94 -10.87
C ASN A 287 -21.25 17.76 -12.17
N ASP A 288 -21.65 17.16 -13.29
CA ASP A 288 -21.63 17.79 -14.62
C ASP A 288 -20.23 18.33 -15.01
N ILE A 289 -19.18 17.64 -14.58
CA ILE A 289 -17.78 17.97 -14.86
C ILE A 289 -17.31 17.28 -16.13
N SER A 290 -16.73 18.04 -17.06
CA SER A 290 -16.10 17.50 -18.25
C SER A 290 -14.85 16.68 -17.89
N TYR A 291 -14.76 15.46 -18.39
CA TYR A 291 -13.58 14.61 -18.18
C TYR A 291 -13.31 13.69 -19.37
N SER A 292 -12.08 13.21 -19.47
CA SER A 292 -11.69 12.17 -20.41
C SER A 292 -10.74 11.18 -19.77
N PHE A 293 -10.88 9.90 -20.13
CA PHE A 293 -9.91 8.89 -19.73
C PHE A 293 -8.66 8.98 -20.61
N ILE A 294 -7.48 8.99 -19.99
CA ILE A 294 -6.20 9.11 -20.68
C ILE A 294 -5.80 7.74 -21.21
N ASN A 295 -5.83 7.57 -22.52
CA ASN A 295 -5.38 6.34 -23.18
C ASN A 295 -3.87 6.37 -23.37
N ASN A 296 -3.12 5.96 -22.37
CA ASN A 296 -1.67 5.81 -22.51
C ASN A 296 -1.27 4.36 -22.16
N LYS A 297 -0.91 3.57 -23.17
CA LYS A 297 -0.53 2.16 -23.02
C LYS A 297 0.75 1.96 -22.20
N ASN A 298 1.51 3.02 -21.93
CA ASN A 298 2.79 2.97 -21.23
C ASN A 298 2.69 3.37 -19.76
N VAL A 299 1.49 3.44 -19.18
CA VAL A 299 1.28 3.89 -17.80
C VAL A 299 0.72 2.75 -16.94
N ASP A 300 1.29 1.56 -17.08
CA ASP A 300 1.14 0.50 -16.06
C ASP A 300 1.94 0.80 -14.78
N ASP A 301 2.72 1.88 -14.78
CA ASP A 301 3.39 2.40 -13.60
C ASP A 301 2.41 3.21 -12.74
N TYR A 302 1.53 2.51 -12.02
CA TYR A 302 0.81 3.08 -10.87
C TYR A 302 1.77 3.61 -9.79
N GLU A 303 3.05 3.36 -9.93
CA GLU A 303 4.05 3.44 -8.87
C GLU A 303 4.89 4.69 -8.88
N ILE A 304 5.14 5.28 -10.04
CA ILE A 304 6.04 6.43 -10.08
C ILE A 304 5.20 7.69 -9.99
N ASN A 305 5.14 8.30 -8.83
CA ASN A 305 4.70 9.67 -8.64
C ASN A 305 5.70 10.61 -9.34
N ARG A 306 5.73 10.53 -10.67
CA ARG A 306 6.57 11.42 -11.47
C ARG A 306 6.19 12.84 -11.12
N LYS A 307 7.18 13.65 -10.78
CA LYS A 307 6.98 15.06 -10.49
C LYS A 307 6.29 15.79 -11.66
N ASN A 308 6.52 15.35 -12.89
CA ASN A 308 5.96 15.94 -14.09
C ASN A 308 5.41 14.87 -15.04
N ILE A 309 4.29 15.18 -15.66
CA ILE A 309 3.66 14.41 -16.75
C ILE A 309 3.61 15.30 -17.99
N TYR A 310 3.85 14.73 -19.17
CA TYR A 310 3.82 15.42 -20.44
C TYR A 310 2.78 14.77 -21.36
N LEU A 311 1.78 15.54 -21.80
CA LEU A 311 0.72 15.04 -22.66
C LEU A 311 0.38 16.07 -23.75
N ALA A 312 0.02 15.55 -24.95
CA ALA A 312 -0.49 16.37 -26.04
C ALA A 312 -1.91 16.91 -25.76
N SER A 313 -2.62 16.35 -24.78
CA SER A 313 -3.98 16.72 -24.42
C SER A 313 -4.04 17.99 -23.58
N ASN A 314 -5.17 18.68 -23.63
CA ASN A 314 -5.39 19.96 -22.97
C ASN A 314 -6.38 19.84 -21.80
N TYR A 315 -5.96 19.24 -20.69
CA TYR A 315 -6.71 19.22 -19.44
C TYR A 315 -6.33 20.41 -18.54
N ASP A 316 -7.19 20.79 -17.63
CA ASP A 316 -6.84 21.74 -16.57
C ASP A 316 -6.00 21.05 -15.50
N TYR A 317 -6.46 19.86 -15.12
CA TYR A 317 -5.79 18.99 -14.16
C TYR A 317 -5.83 17.54 -14.63
N ILE A 318 -4.91 16.73 -14.10
CA ILE A 318 -4.88 15.29 -14.28
C ILE A 318 -5.01 14.62 -12.92
N CYS A 319 -5.88 13.61 -12.82
CA CYS A 319 -6.09 12.79 -11.64
C CYS A 319 -5.53 11.39 -11.86
N LYS A 320 -4.74 10.91 -10.91
CA LYS A 320 -4.21 9.55 -10.84
C LYS A 320 -4.52 8.95 -9.48
N PHE A 321 -4.96 7.71 -9.43
CA PHE A 321 -5.31 7.01 -8.19
C PHE A 321 -4.17 6.10 -7.73
N SER A 322 -4.03 5.89 -6.41
CA SER A 322 -3.20 4.82 -5.88
C SER A 322 -3.86 3.45 -6.17
N TYR A 323 -3.06 2.39 -6.15
CA TYR A 323 -3.56 1.03 -6.42
C TYR A 323 -4.60 0.54 -5.39
N ASP A 324 -4.62 1.09 -4.19
CA ASP A 324 -5.58 0.80 -3.12
C ASP A 324 -6.77 1.78 -3.07
N TYR A 325 -6.80 2.73 -4.01
CA TYR A 325 -7.84 3.76 -4.13
C TYR A 325 -8.04 4.63 -2.87
N GLN A 326 -7.02 4.72 -2.04
CA GLN A 326 -7.04 5.57 -0.86
C GLN A 326 -6.49 6.98 -1.12
N LYS A 327 -5.69 7.14 -2.18
CA LYS A 327 -5.01 8.40 -2.52
C LYS A 327 -5.39 8.86 -3.92
N LEU A 328 -5.55 10.16 -4.07
CA LEU A 328 -5.69 10.82 -5.35
C LEU A 328 -4.50 11.76 -5.56
N TYR A 329 -3.74 11.52 -6.62
CA TYR A 329 -2.65 12.39 -7.05
C TYR A 329 -3.18 13.38 -8.08
N LEU A 330 -3.06 14.67 -7.78
CA LEU A 330 -3.51 15.75 -8.64
C LEU A 330 -2.31 16.40 -9.32
N TYR A 331 -2.39 16.57 -10.64
CA TYR A 331 -1.38 17.27 -11.43
C TYR A 331 -1.99 18.52 -12.06
N GLU A 332 -1.37 19.67 -11.84
CA GLU A 332 -1.81 20.96 -12.38
C GLU A 332 -1.05 21.29 -13.67
N LYS A 333 -1.76 21.82 -14.65
CA LYS A 333 -1.16 22.28 -15.90
C LYS A 333 -0.28 23.53 -15.69
N LYS A 334 1.01 23.43 -16.05
CA LYS A 334 2.00 24.54 -15.87
C LYS A 334 2.39 25.23 -17.16
N SER A 335 2.31 24.58 -18.33
CA SER A 335 2.67 25.19 -19.62
C SER A 335 1.61 24.92 -20.68
N LYS A 336 1.43 25.88 -21.59
CA LYS A 336 0.64 25.73 -22.82
C LYS A 336 1.60 25.49 -23.97
N GLY A 337 1.35 24.48 -24.79
CA GLY A 337 2.13 24.12 -25.97
C GLY A 337 1.54 22.90 -26.66
N ILE A 338 2.17 22.43 -27.72
CA ILE A 338 1.78 21.19 -28.40
C ILE A 338 1.81 20.02 -27.39
N ILE A 339 2.81 19.99 -26.52
CA ILE A 339 2.90 19.09 -25.38
C ILE A 339 2.76 19.91 -24.09
N SER A 340 1.69 19.68 -23.35
CA SER A 340 1.45 20.33 -22.06
C SER A 340 2.20 19.62 -20.94
N LYS A 341 2.85 20.42 -20.08
CA LYS A 341 3.49 19.93 -18.84
C LYS A 341 2.52 20.02 -17.69
N TYR A 342 2.34 18.92 -16.97
CA TYR A 342 1.57 18.82 -15.74
C TYR A 342 2.51 18.51 -14.59
N THR A 343 2.39 19.23 -13.50
CA THR A 343 3.25 19.06 -12.31
C THR A 343 2.40 18.58 -11.15
N LEU A 344 2.90 17.57 -10.41
CA LEU A 344 2.26 17.04 -9.21
C LEU A 344 2.06 18.18 -8.20
N VAL A 345 0.86 18.31 -7.70
CA VAL A 345 0.49 19.30 -6.68
C VAL A 345 0.84 18.73 -5.32
N ASP A 346 1.51 19.54 -4.51
CA ASP A 346 1.80 19.20 -3.13
C ASP A 346 0.50 19.11 -2.32
N PRO A 347 0.32 18.09 -1.46
CA PRO A 347 -0.85 17.97 -0.58
C PRO A 347 -1.14 19.20 0.25
N LEU A 348 -0.09 19.85 0.75
CA LEU A 348 -0.22 21.07 1.53
C LEU A 348 -0.96 22.18 0.77
N ILE A 349 -0.69 22.29 -0.53
CA ILE A 349 -1.39 23.24 -1.40
C ILE A 349 -2.88 22.90 -1.49
N ILE A 350 -3.19 21.62 -1.69
CA ILE A 350 -4.58 21.15 -1.78
C ILE A 350 -5.32 21.46 -0.48
N TYR A 351 -4.73 21.08 0.65
CA TYR A 351 -5.35 21.27 1.97
C TYR A 351 -5.54 22.74 2.32
N SER A 352 -4.53 23.57 2.05
CA SER A 352 -4.60 25.00 2.32
C SER A 352 -5.69 25.70 1.50
N VAL A 353 -5.81 25.34 0.22
CA VAL A 353 -6.84 25.91 -0.65
C VAL A 353 -8.22 25.36 -0.32
N TYR A 354 -8.31 24.15 0.21
CA TYR A 354 -9.57 23.56 0.66
C TYR A 354 -10.20 24.37 1.80
N PHE A 355 -9.41 24.92 2.73
CA PHE A 355 -9.92 25.85 3.75
C PHE A 355 -10.54 27.10 3.16
N TYR A 356 -9.89 27.70 2.15
CA TYR A 356 -10.44 28.84 1.45
C TYR A 356 -11.78 28.49 0.78
N TYR A 357 -11.82 27.34 0.12
CA TYR A 357 -13.02 26.87 -0.55
C TYR A 357 -14.18 26.67 0.42
N ILE A 358 -13.99 25.99 1.53
CA ILE A 358 -15.03 25.79 2.55
C ILE A 358 -15.57 27.13 3.07
N ASN A 359 -14.66 28.05 3.40
CA ASN A 359 -15.06 29.34 3.99
C ASN A 359 -15.81 30.24 3.02
N ASN A 360 -15.54 30.12 1.72
CA ASN A 360 -16.15 30.99 0.70
C ASN A 360 -17.26 30.30 -0.10
N SER A 361 -17.58 29.06 0.25
CA SER A 361 -18.64 28.28 -0.39
C SER A 361 -19.91 28.33 0.44
N TYR A 362 -21.05 28.34 -0.22
CA TYR A 362 -22.36 28.27 0.43
C TYR A 362 -22.85 26.82 0.32
N PRO A 363 -22.94 26.07 1.43
CA PRO A 363 -23.45 24.72 1.38
C PRO A 363 -24.92 24.71 0.96
N THR A 364 -25.25 23.85 0.01
CA THR A 364 -26.64 23.67 -0.43
C THR A 364 -27.39 22.68 0.44
N ASN A 365 -26.68 21.98 1.32
CA ASN A 365 -27.23 20.95 2.19
C ASN A 365 -26.90 21.25 3.66
N ASP A 366 -27.92 21.53 4.47
CA ASP A 366 -27.78 21.92 5.89
C ASP A 366 -27.07 20.87 6.76
N ASN A 367 -27.06 19.60 6.32
CA ASN A 367 -26.44 18.49 7.06
C ASN A 367 -24.91 18.52 7.05
N TYR A 368 -24.29 19.22 6.10
CA TYR A 368 -22.83 19.28 5.92
C TYR A 368 -22.26 20.69 6.00
N SER A 369 -23.07 21.61 6.48
CA SER A 369 -22.84 23.03 6.38
C SER A 369 -21.60 23.58 7.08
N GLN A 370 -20.89 22.81 7.89
CA GLN A 370 -19.67 23.32 8.53
C GLN A 370 -18.73 22.18 8.94
N ILE A 371 -17.63 22.04 8.24
CA ILE A 371 -16.46 21.35 8.82
C ILE A 371 -15.99 22.21 9.97
N LYS A 372 -16.25 21.76 11.20
CA LYS A 372 -15.94 22.50 12.42
C LYS A 372 -14.59 22.12 13.02
N ASN A 373 -14.15 20.90 12.75
CA ASN A 373 -12.97 20.33 13.36
C ASN A 373 -11.99 19.86 12.29
N LEU A 374 -10.76 20.31 12.40
CA LEU A 374 -9.65 19.88 11.59
C LEU A 374 -8.64 19.17 12.46
N ILE A 375 -8.24 17.99 12.04
CA ILE A 375 -7.12 17.27 12.62
C ILE A 375 -6.06 17.09 11.54
N CYS A 376 -4.82 17.42 11.84
CA CYS A 376 -3.68 17.19 10.97
C CYS A 376 -2.71 16.20 11.60
N SER A 377 -2.01 15.43 10.77
CA SER A 377 -0.91 14.60 11.22
C SER A 377 0.21 15.47 11.78
N ASP A 378 0.86 15.00 12.86
CA ASP A 378 2.02 15.66 13.46
C ASP A 378 3.21 15.79 12.50
N SER A 379 3.20 15.05 11.38
CA SER A 379 4.21 15.11 10.34
C SER A 379 3.98 16.19 9.29
N LEU A 380 2.82 16.87 9.31
CA LEU A 380 2.52 18.01 8.45
C LEU A 380 3.00 19.33 9.07
N ASP A 381 3.04 20.38 8.26
CA ASP A 381 3.34 21.72 8.74
C ASP A 381 2.17 22.25 9.59
N LEU A 382 2.39 22.18 10.90
CA LEU A 382 1.38 22.53 11.88
C LEU A 382 1.13 24.03 11.94
N GLU A 383 2.13 24.86 11.67
CA GLU A 383 2.00 26.32 11.76
C GLU A 383 1.09 26.88 10.67
N ILE A 384 1.24 26.42 9.44
CA ILE A 384 0.34 26.80 8.34
C ILE A 384 -1.11 26.46 8.69
N PHE A 385 -1.35 25.24 9.20
CA PHE A 385 -2.71 24.82 9.53
C PHE A 385 -3.28 25.58 10.72
N HIS A 386 -2.46 25.85 11.72
CA HIS A 386 -2.87 26.69 12.86
C HIS A 386 -3.25 28.11 12.40
N MET A 387 -2.47 28.74 11.55
CA MET A 387 -2.79 30.05 11.00
C MET A 387 -4.05 30.04 10.12
N LEU A 388 -4.24 28.99 9.30
CA LEU A 388 -5.45 28.85 8.48
C LEU A 388 -6.68 28.58 9.35
N SER A 389 -6.57 27.78 10.40
CA SER A 389 -7.67 27.52 11.32
C SER A 389 -8.13 28.78 12.04
N ASN A 390 -7.19 29.61 12.51
CA ASN A 390 -7.49 30.91 13.12
C ASN A 390 -8.14 31.86 12.13
N ARG A 391 -7.63 31.91 10.87
CA ARG A 391 -8.20 32.77 9.81
C ARG A 391 -9.64 32.42 9.47
N TYR A 392 -9.96 31.13 9.45
CA TYR A 392 -11.26 30.62 9.03
C TYR A 392 -12.15 30.18 10.19
N ASN A 393 -11.72 30.42 11.44
CA ASN A 393 -12.43 30.06 12.67
C ASN A 393 -12.83 28.57 12.70
N ILE A 394 -11.86 27.69 12.38
CA ILE A 394 -12.01 26.24 12.40
C ILE A 394 -11.24 25.70 13.58
N ASN A 395 -11.83 24.81 14.38
CA ASN A 395 -11.12 24.12 15.46
C ASN A 395 -10.00 23.26 14.91
N TYR A 396 -8.79 23.48 15.40
CA TYR A 396 -7.62 22.78 14.94
C TYR A 396 -7.00 21.92 16.03
N GLN A 397 -6.70 20.70 15.70
CA GLN A 397 -5.93 19.79 16.53
C GLN A 397 -4.89 19.06 15.68
N HIS A 398 -3.74 18.76 16.26
CA HIS A 398 -2.79 17.84 15.67
C HIS A 398 -2.81 16.53 16.45
N LYS A 399 -2.87 15.42 15.76
CA LYS A 399 -2.85 14.07 16.33
C LYS A 399 -2.22 13.11 15.36
N LEU A 400 -1.54 12.12 15.89
CA LEU A 400 -1.11 10.97 15.13
C LEU A 400 -2.31 10.12 14.69
N LEU A 401 -2.26 9.55 13.51
CA LEU A 401 -3.34 8.74 12.95
C LEU A 401 -3.78 7.60 13.90
N ASN A 402 -2.84 7.00 14.62
CA ASN A 402 -3.11 5.90 15.56
C ASN A 402 -3.75 6.32 16.88
N ASN A 403 -3.59 7.58 17.24
CA ASN A 403 -4.23 8.15 18.42
C ASN A 403 -5.64 8.67 18.09
N LEU A 404 -6.07 8.48 16.83
CA LEU A 404 -7.41 8.81 16.37
C LEU A 404 -8.30 7.60 16.53
N ASP A 405 -9.11 7.62 17.58
CA ASP A 405 -10.30 6.78 17.61
C ASP A 405 -11.38 7.45 16.74
N PHE A 406 -11.47 7.00 15.49
CA PHE A 406 -12.45 7.52 14.53
C PHE A 406 -13.90 7.36 15.03
N ASN A 407 -14.17 6.42 15.92
CA ASN A 407 -15.51 6.23 16.48
C ASN A 407 -15.89 7.36 17.42
N ASN A 408 -14.91 7.91 18.13
CA ASN A 408 -15.10 8.97 19.13
C ASN A 408 -14.92 10.39 18.57
N LEU A 409 -14.64 10.54 17.25
CA LEU A 409 -14.59 11.85 16.64
C LEU A 409 -16.00 12.40 16.40
N GLU A 410 -16.13 13.72 16.51
CA GLU A 410 -17.36 14.42 16.14
C GLU A 410 -17.58 14.34 14.62
N ASN A 411 -18.84 14.28 14.21
CA ASN A 411 -19.19 14.40 12.81
C ASN A 411 -18.69 15.76 12.26
N ASN A 412 -18.37 15.80 10.97
CA ASN A 412 -17.78 16.96 10.30
C ASN A 412 -16.32 17.25 10.71
N THR A 413 -15.60 16.25 11.22
CA THR A 413 -14.15 16.31 11.42
C THR A 413 -13.43 15.82 10.17
N ILE A 414 -12.50 16.63 9.66
CA ILE A 414 -11.57 16.23 8.60
C ILE A 414 -10.20 15.93 9.22
N TYR A 415 -9.59 14.85 8.77
CA TYR A 415 -8.21 14.51 9.07
C TYR A 415 -7.37 14.56 7.78
N PHE A 416 -6.29 15.34 7.80
CA PHE A 416 -5.29 15.40 6.74
C PHE A 416 -4.03 14.62 7.15
N SER A 417 -3.58 13.72 6.28
CA SER A 417 -2.32 13.01 6.48
C SER A 417 -1.28 13.45 5.44
N GLU A 418 0.00 13.30 5.80
CA GLU A 418 1.15 13.60 4.95
C GLU A 418 1.20 12.76 3.65
N ASN A 419 0.46 11.66 3.62
CA ASN A 419 0.46 10.70 2.51
C ASN A 419 -0.63 10.97 1.46
N ASN A 420 -1.11 12.20 1.32
CA ASN A 420 -2.23 12.54 0.42
C ASN A 420 -3.54 11.80 0.75
N LYS A 421 -3.73 11.38 1.99
CA LYS A 421 -4.97 10.78 2.42
C LYS A 421 -5.81 11.82 3.15
N ILE A 422 -7.07 11.94 2.77
CA ILE A 422 -8.07 12.72 3.47
C ILE A 422 -9.10 11.76 4.05
N TYR A 423 -9.35 11.91 5.34
CA TYR A 423 -10.40 11.18 6.04
C TYR A 423 -11.47 12.19 6.45
N ILE A 424 -12.71 11.87 6.18
CA ILE A 424 -13.85 12.64 6.70
C ILE A 424 -14.63 11.73 7.63
N LYS A 425 -14.85 12.18 8.86
CA LYS A 425 -15.63 11.41 9.83
C LYS A 425 -17.05 11.23 9.32
N ASN A 426 -17.39 9.98 9.11
CA ASN A 426 -18.73 9.54 8.76
C ASN A 426 -18.95 8.10 9.26
N ASP A 427 -20.21 7.67 9.31
CA ASP A 427 -20.56 6.35 9.80
C ASP A 427 -20.46 5.24 8.73
N MET A 428 -20.23 5.60 7.46
CA MET A 428 -20.26 4.66 6.35
C MET A 428 -18.88 4.11 5.98
N VAL A 429 -17.87 5.00 5.90
CA VAL A 429 -16.52 4.62 5.47
C VAL A 429 -15.51 5.24 6.44
N ASN A 430 -14.73 4.39 7.10
CA ASN A 430 -13.74 4.79 8.10
C ASN A 430 -12.29 4.74 7.61
N ILE A 431 -12.09 4.72 6.30
CA ILE A 431 -10.78 4.78 5.64
C ILE A 431 -10.76 5.91 4.62
N SER A 432 -9.56 6.33 4.20
CA SER A 432 -9.41 7.33 3.16
C SER A 432 -9.99 6.84 1.83
N ASP A 433 -10.68 7.73 1.12
CA ASP A 433 -11.43 7.42 -0.08
C ASP A 433 -11.08 8.38 -1.22
N ALA A 434 -10.39 7.88 -2.23
CA ALA A 434 -9.99 8.69 -3.38
C ALA A 434 -11.17 9.10 -4.27
N MET A 435 -12.29 8.39 -4.22
CA MET A 435 -13.51 8.78 -4.94
C MET A 435 -14.18 9.97 -4.26
N LEU A 436 -14.22 9.98 -2.93
CA LEU A 436 -14.66 11.13 -2.14
C LEU A 436 -13.75 12.35 -2.41
N MET A 437 -12.42 12.13 -2.43
CA MET A 437 -11.48 13.19 -2.80
C MET A 437 -11.73 13.71 -4.23
N LEU A 438 -11.97 12.83 -5.20
CA LEU A 438 -12.26 13.25 -6.57
C LEU A 438 -13.50 14.17 -6.63
N SER A 439 -14.55 13.79 -5.92
CA SER A 439 -15.79 14.59 -5.85
C SER A 439 -15.53 15.99 -5.28
N ILE A 440 -14.93 16.04 -4.09
CA ILE A 440 -14.62 17.30 -3.39
C ILE A 440 -13.67 18.17 -4.22
N LEU A 441 -12.59 17.58 -4.75
CA LEU A 441 -11.62 18.33 -5.54
C LEU A 441 -12.21 18.82 -6.86
N SER A 442 -13.04 18.03 -7.54
CA SER A 442 -13.67 18.48 -8.79
C SER A 442 -14.57 19.70 -8.57
N ASP A 443 -15.32 19.73 -7.47
CA ASP A 443 -16.16 20.87 -7.10
C ASP A 443 -15.31 22.11 -6.73
N MET A 444 -14.32 21.94 -5.86
CA MET A 444 -13.38 23.01 -5.49
C MET A 444 -12.63 23.59 -6.70
N LEU A 445 -12.08 22.73 -7.56
CA LEU A 445 -11.33 23.18 -8.73
C LEU A 445 -12.21 23.88 -9.75
N ASN A 446 -13.46 23.44 -9.91
CA ASN A 446 -14.43 24.13 -10.75
C ASN A 446 -14.77 25.52 -10.19
N TYR A 447 -14.98 25.62 -8.87
CA TYR A 447 -15.18 26.91 -8.19
C TYR A 447 -14.01 27.85 -8.42
N LEU A 448 -12.77 27.40 -8.22
CA LEU A 448 -11.59 28.23 -8.48
C LEU A 448 -11.52 28.68 -9.94
N LYS A 449 -11.83 27.79 -10.88
CA LYS A 449 -11.80 28.11 -12.30
C LYS A 449 -12.88 29.16 -12.69
N THR A 450 -14.04 29.11 -12.08
CA THR A 450 -15.06 30.17 -12.28
C THR A 450 -14.59 31.54 -11.80
N GLN A 451 -13.69 31.57 -10.83
CA GLN A 451 -13.04 32.81 -10.35
C GLN A 451 -11.75 33.15 -11.14
N ASN A 452 -11.46 32.44 -12.25
CA ASN A 452 -10.22 32.58 -13.03
C ASN A 452 -8.94 32.29 -12.20
N LEU A 453 -9.05 31.53 -11.14
CA LEU A 453 -7.95 31.13 -10.27
C LEU A 453 -7.50 29.71 -10.57
N LYS A 454 -6.20 29.47 -10.41
CA LYS A 454 -5.62 28.14 -10.35
C LYS A 454 -5.28 27.78 -8.91
N LEU A 455 -5.17 26.48 -8.64
CA LEU A 455 -4.86 25.99 -7.30
C LEU A 455 -3.53 26.59 -6.77
N SER A 456 -2.47 26.56 -7.59
CA SER A 456 -1.18 27.14 -7.21
C SER A 456 -1.24 28.65 -6.99
N ASN A 457 -1.98 29.39 -7.80
CA ASN A 457 -2.13 30.85 -7.66
C ASN A 457 -2.89 31.21 -6.38
N MET A 458 -3.92 30.43 -6.04
CA MET A 458 -4.68 30.65 -4.80
C MET A 458 -3.81 30.39 -3.58
N PHE A 459 -3.02 29.32 -3.59
CA PHE A 459 -2.05 29.07 -2.52
C PHE A 459 -1.03 30.20 -2.38
N GLU A 460 -0.48 30.72 -3.49
CA GLU A 460 0.45 31.85 -3.47
C GLU A 460 -0.19 33.11 -2.86
N LEU A 461 -1.47 33.36 -3.13
CA LEU A 461 -2.21 34.47 -2.52
C LEU A 461 -2.34 34.28 -0.99
N GLN A 462 -2.66 33.07 -0.55
CA GLN A 462 -2.72 32.74 0.87
C GLN A 462 -1.32 32.81 1.52
N ALA A 463 -0.30 32.26 0.85
CA ALA A 463 1.07 32.15 1.35
C ALA A 463 1.77 33.52 1.51
N LYS A 464 1.30 34.59 0.89
CA LYS A 464 1.86 35.95 1.10
C LYS A 464 1.82 36.39 2.57
N SER A 465 0.87 35.88 3.33
CA SER A 465 0.70 36.17 4.76
C SER A 465 1.18 35.04 5.68
N LEU A 466 1.70 33.94 5.11
CA LEU A 466 2.21 32.81 5.85
C LEU A 466 3.75 32.85 5.92
N PRO A 467 4.38 32.29 6.96
CA PRO A 467 5.82 32.10 6.99
C PRO A 467 6.26 31.30 5.77
N LYS A 468 7.39 31.66 5.18
CA LYS A 468 7.96 30.92 4.05
C LYS A 468 8.59 29.63 4.59
N ILE A 469 7.84 28.55 4.50
CA ILE A 469 8.24 27.21 4.92
C ILE A 469 8.49 26.35 3.69
N TYR A 470 9.52 25.52 3.76
CA TYR A 470 9.90 24.60 2.69
C TYR A 470 9.90 23.17 3.21
N LEU A 471 9.04 22.35 2.65
CA LEU A 471 9.02 20.92 2.87
C LEU A 471 9.83 20.21 1.79
N ASN A 472 10.87 19.50 2.20
CA ASN A 472 11.71 18.68 1.34
C ASN A 472 11.73 17.26 1.86
N SER A 473 11.81 16.28 0.97
CA SER A 473 11.94 14.89 1.36
C SER A 473 13.11 14.21 0.65
N PHE A 474 13.70 13.25 1.30
CA PHE A 474 14.68 12.34 0.71
C PHE A 474 14.56 10.96 1.36
N SER A 475 15.04 9.94 0.67
CA SER A 475 15.07 8.57 1.19
C SER A 475 16.49 8.03 1.19
N ILE A 476 16.76 7.13 2.13
CA ILE A 476 18.03 6.41 2.25
C ILE A 476 17.70 4.92 2.37
N PRO A 477 18.29 4.05 1.54
CA PRO A 477 18.11 2.61 1.66
C PRO A 477 18.59 2.11 3.02
N VAL A 478 17.76 1.34 3.71
CA VAL A 478 18.05 0.68 4.99
C VAL A 478 17.47 -0.71 4.93
N ALA A 479 18.27 -1.75 5.20
CA ALA A 479 17.76 -3.11 5.23
C ALA A 479 16.83 -3.32 6.44
N ASN A 480 15.78 -4.15 6.27
CA ASN A 480 14.79 -4.40 7.32
C ASN A 480 15.40 -4.88 8.64
N GLU A 481 16.45 -5.70 8.56
CA GLU A 481 17.18 -6.22 9.72
C GLU A 481 17.90 -5.15 10.55
N ASN A 482 18.15 -3.98 9.97
CA ASN A 482 18.88 -2.88 10.62
C ASN A 482 17.97 -1.77 11.18
N ILE A 483 16.64 -1.92 11.07
CA ILE A 483 15.68 -0.88 11.49
C ILE A 483 15.77 -0.63 12.98
N ASP A 484 15.74 -1.67 13.80
CA ASP A 484 15.72 -1.52 15.27
C ASP A 484 17.01 -0.89 15.81
N ALA A 485 18.16 -1.22 15.19
CA ALA A 485 19.43 -0.60 15.50
C ALA A 485 19.46 0.88 15.08
N PHE A 486 18.89 1.20 13.92
CA PHE A 486 18.73 2.57 13.46
C PHE A 486 17.84 3.40 14.39
N GLU A 487 16.69 2.86 14.81
CA GLU A 487 15.79 3.51 15.76
C GLU A 487 16.47 3.81 17.09
N THR A 488 17.10 2.78 17.70
CA THR A 488 17.79 2.94 18.99
C THR A 488 18.82 4.06 18.93
N LYS A 489 19.58 4.11 17.83
CA LYS A 489 20.61 5.13 17.65
C LYS A 489 20.03 6.53 17.42
N MET A 490 18.85 6.64 16.79
CA MET A 490 18.17 7.92 16.58
C MET A 490 17.77 8.59 17.89
N PHE A 491 17.27 7.83 18.87
CA PHE A 491 16.83 8.36 20.16
C PHE A 491 18.00 8.76 21.09
N LEU A 492 19.23 8.38 20.73
CA LEU A 492 20.44 8.75 21.49
C LEU A 492 21.10 10.04 20.98
N GLN A 493 20.56 10.70 19.95
CA GLN A 493 21.15 11.90 19.38
C GLN A 493 20.69 13.16 20.15
N ASN A 494 21.63 14.03 20.50
CA ASN A 494 21.36 15.34 21.13
C ASN A 494 21.51 16.51 20.14
N SER A 495 22.18 16.29 19.03
CA SER A 495 22.38 17.32 18.00
C SER A 495 22.53 16.69 16.61
N ILE A 496 22.13 17.39 15.58
CA ILE A 496 22.34 17.03 14.19
C ILE A 496 23.10 18.16 13.47
N ASN A 497 24.37 17.91 13.14
CA ASN A 497 25.21 18.85 12.38
C ASN A 497 25.18 20.29 12.91
N PHE A 498 25.41 20.48 14.20
CA PHE A 498 25.41 21.79 14.88
C PHE A 498 24.05 22.45 15.11
N HIS A 499 22.97 21.77 14.86
CA HIS A 499 21.64 22.17 15.32
C HIS A 499 21.28 21.39 16.58
N ASP A 500 21.01 22.12 17.63
CA ASP A 500 20.52 21.53 18.87
C ASP A 500 19.10 20.97 18.66
N ILE A 501 18.89 19.78 19.17
CA ILE A 501 17.57 19.14 19.15
C ILE A 501 16.80 19.70 20.34
N THR A 502 15.68 20.34 20.08
CA THR A 502 14.79 20.88 21.12
C THR A 502 13.84 19.82 21.66
N ASN A 503 13.40 18.90 20.80
CA ASN A 503 12.51 17.80 21.17
C ASN A 503 12.65 16.61 20.22
N ILE A 504 12.47 15.40 20.75
CA ILE A 504 12.29 14.18 19.95
C ILE A 504 10.97 13.53 20.37
N THR A 505 10.03 13.49 19.44
CA THR A 505 8.74 12.82 19.64
C THR A 505 8.82 11.40 19.09
N ASP A 506 8.55 10.40 19.94
CA ASP A 506 8.48 9.00 19.55
C ASP A 506 7.18 8.72 18.77
N LEU A 507 7.32 8.26 17.54
CA LEU A 507 6.22 7.95 16.64
C LEU A 507 6.05 6.45 16.39
N ARG A 508 6.80 5.57 17.07
CA ARG A 508 6.80 4.11 16.83
C ARG A 508 5.49 3.41 17.15
N ASN A 509 4.64 4.05 17.94
CA ASN A 509 3.29 3.54 18.22
C ASN A 509 2.32 3.68 17.05
N ILE A 510 2.72 4.36 15.96
CA ILE A 510 1.92 4.50 14.76
C ILE A 510 1.95 3.18 13.99
N LYS A 511 0.80 2.52 13.90
CA LYS A 511 0.64 1.31 13.09
C LYS A 511 0.16 1.71 11.69
N ASP A 512 1.04 1.63 10.73
CA ASP A 512 0.72 1.64 9.31
C ASP A 512 1.30 0.36 8.71
N ASP A 513 0.51 -0.40 7.99
CA ASP A 513 0.90 -1.72 7.43
C ASP A 513 2.05 -1.61 6.40
N ARG A 514 2.38 -0.41 5.94
CA ARG A 514 3.36 -0.15 4.88
C ARG A 514 4.53 0.70 5.31
N GLU A 515 4.33 1.50 6.33
CA GLU A 515 5.30 2.45 6.82
C GLU A 515 5.38 2.34 8.34
N LYS A 516 6.59 2.24 8.87
CA LYS A 516 6.86 2.34 10.30
C LYS A 516 7.31 3.76 10.59
N TYR A 517 6.52 4.50 11.33
CA TYR A 517 6.93 5.81 11.83
C TYR A 517 7.97 5.61 12.94
N ILE A 518 9.02 6.43 12.94
CA ILE A 518 10.12 6.31 13.89
C ILE A 518 10.09 7.48 14.88
N CYS A 519 10.34 8.68 14.42
CA CYS A 519 10.31 9.84 15.28
C CYS A 519 10.13 11.14 14.50
N ARG A 520 9.77 12.21 15.23
CA ARG A 520 9.89 13.59 14.80
C ARG A 520 10.96 14.26 15.67
N ILE A 521 11.87 14.98 15.03
CA ILE A 521 12.94 15.75 15.65
C ILE A 521 12.67 17.23 15.38
N ASP A 522 12.45 18.01 16.42
CA ASP A 522 12.25 19.44 16.33
C ASP A 522 13.56 20.16 16.68
N PHE A 523 13.97 21.14 15.86
CA PHE A 523 15.12 22.00 16.08
C PHE A 523 14.69 23.35 16.65
N ASN A 524 13.54 23.84 16.19
CA ASN A 524 12.82 25.00 16.68
C ASN A 524 11.36 24.90 16.27
N ALA A 525 10.55 25.89 16.59
CA ALA A 525 9.10 25.88 16.30
C ALA A 525 8.76 25.64 14.82
N ASN A 526 9.65 26.04 13.88
CA ASN A 526 9.38 26.01 12.44
C ASN A 526 10.32 25.11 11.66
N GLU A 527 11.23 24.40 12.34
CA GLU A 527 12.21 23.53 11.70
C GLU A 527 12.21 22.17 12.37
N TRP A 528 11.88 21.17 11.60
CA TRP A 528 11.78 19.81 12.10
C TRP A 528 12.07 18.76 11.01
N VAL A 529 12.30 17.54 11.44
CA VAL A 529 12.46 16.36 10.58
C VAL A 529 11.56 15.25 11.10
N THR A 530 10.71 14.70 10.25
CA THR A 530 10.04 13.41 10.53
C THR A 530 10.74 12.28 9.81
N ILE A 531 10.88 11.16 10.50
CA ILE A 531 11.55 9.97 10.01
C ILE A 531 10.56 8.81 10.04
N LYS A 532 10.40 8.15 8.89
CA LYS A 532 9.60 6.95 8.75
C LYS A 532 10.33 5.93 7.89
N TYR A 533 10.00 4.67 8.03
CA TYR A 533 10.54 3.58 7.24
C TYR A 533 9.45 2.99 6.34
N SER A 534 9.77 2.79 5.07
CA SER A 534 8.90 2.12 4.12
C SER A 534 9.34 0.68 3.92
N PHE A 535 8.50 -0.28 4.32
CA PHE A 535 8.73 -1.69 4.07
C PHE A 535 8.65 -2.05 2.58
N GLU A 536 7.89 -1.29 1.83
CA GLU A 536 7.75 -1.48 0.38
C GLU A 536 9.04 -1.17 -0.38
N TYR A 537 9.73 -0.08 0.01
CA TYR A 537 10.93 0.39 -0.69
C TYR A 537 12.23 0.04 0.04
N ASN A 538 12.15 -0.61 1.21
CA ASN A 538 13.30 -0.88 2.09
C ASN A 538 14.16 0.38 2.29
N CYS A 539 13.54 1.47 2.66
CA CYS A 539 14.22 2.75 2.86
C CYS A 539 13.65 3.55 4.02
N ALA A 540 14.52 4.30 4.70
CA ALA A 540 14.12 5.36 5.61
C ALA A 540 13.78 6.63 4.80
N ILE A 541 12.63 7.23 5.07
CA ILE A 541 12.14 8.45 4.43
C ILE A 541 12.22 9.58 5.44
N PHE A 542 12.83 10.69 5.04
CA PHE A 542 13.03 11.89 5.83
C PHE A 542 12.22 13.04 5.22
N ASN A 543 11.29 13.59 5.97
CA ASN A 543 10.59 14.81 5.61
C ASN A 543 11.16 15.96 6.44
N VAL A 544 11.75 16.95 5.79
CA VAL A 544 12.45 18.08 6.42
C VAL A 544 11.63 19.33 6.19
N CYS A 545 11.26 19.99 7.28
CA CYS A 545 10.66 21.32 7.28
C CYS A 545 11.73 22.35 7.63
N GLU A 546 11.86 23.41 6.84
CA GLU A 546 12.85 24.47 7.08
C GLU A 546 12.30 25.85 6.71
N THR A 547 12.79 26.90 7.40
CA THR A 547 12.42 28.28 7.09
C THR A 547 13.20 28.83 5.89
N ALA A 548 12.74 29.95 5.34
CA ALA A 548 13.37 30.56 4.17
C ALA A 548 14.83 30.95 4.37
N ARG A 549 15.24 31.24 5.61
CA ARG A 549 16.62 31.63 5.94
C ARG A 549 17.61 30.47 5.89
N THR A 550 17.13 29.24 6.09
CA THR A 550 17.94 28.03 6.20
C THR A 550 17.72 27.05 5.04
N LYS A 551 16.84 27.38 4.08
CA LYS A 551 16.35 26.55 2.97
C LYS A 551 17.38 25.59 2.34
N THR A 552 18.60 26.06 2.09
CA THR A 552 19.61 25.23 1.44
C THR A 552 20.57 24.58 2.44
N THR A 553 20.57 25.05 3.68
CA THR A 553 21.53 24.65 4.71
C THR A 553 21.03 23.51 5.57
N LEU A 554 19.83 23.60 6.12
CA LEU A 554 19.30 22.55 7.00
C LEU A 554 19.09 21.24 6.24
N PHE A 555 18.40 21.28 5.12
CA PHE A 555 18.17 20.09 4.29
C PHE A 555 19.47 19.39 3.87
N LYS A 556 20.46 20.16 3.39
CA LYS A 556 21.78 19.60 3.04
C LYS A 556 22.50 19.00 4.23
N LYS A 557 22.50 19.69 5.38
CA LYS A 557 23.15 19.23 6.61
C LYS A 557 22.47 17.96 7.14
N VAL A 558 21.14 17.93 7.21
CA VAL A 558 20.35 16.77 7.61
C VAL A 558 20.65 15.60 6.68
N LYS A 559 20.59 15.81 5.36
CA LYS A 559 20.88 14.76 4.38
C LYS A 559 22.32 14.22 4.49
N GLN A 560 23.31 15.09 4.72
CA GLN A 560 24.71 14.67 4.92
C GLN A 560 24.90 13.91 6.23
N PHE A 561 24.27 14.38 7.32
CA PHE A 561 24.33 13.71 8.61
C PHE A 561 23.79 12.29 8.50
N PHE A 562 22.57 12.11 7.98
CA PHE A 562 21.97 10.78 7.87
C PHE A 562 22.69 9.88 6.87
N LYS A 563 23.26 10.42 5.81
CA LYS A 563 24.15 9.63 4.95
C LYS A 563 25.38 9.12 5.69
N LYS A 564 26.06 9.95 6.50
CA LYS A 564 27.20 9.52 7.32
C LYS A 564 26.79 8.57 8.43
N PHE A 565 25.66 8.84 9.06
CA PHE A 565 25.11 8.06 10.15
C PHE A 565 24.78 6.62 9.71
N LEU A 566 24.25 6.44 8.52
CA LEU A 566 23.92 5.13 7.95
C LEU A 566 25.10 4.43 7.28
N LEU A 567 26.11 5.18 6.79
CA LEU A 567 27.34 4.62 6.24
C LEU A 567 28.24 3.93 7.29
N GLY A 568 27.96 4.13 8.59
CA GLY A 568 28.57 3.37 9.66
C GLY A 568 28.06 1.93 9.81
N TYR A 569 27.02 1.54 9.06
CA TYR A 569 26.50 0.20 8.97
C TYR A 569 26.87 -0.39 7.59
N ASP A 570 27.82 -1.30 7.57
CA ASP A 570 28.30 -2.12 6.45
C ASP A 570 28.34 -1.44 5.06
N VAL A 571 29.46 -0.85 4.76
CA VAL A 571 29.80 -0.26 3.45
C VAL A 571 29.65 -1.27 2.29
N TYR A 572 29.78 -2.56 2.55
CA TYR A 572 29.67 -3.62 1.55
C TYR A 572 28.25 -3.80 0.98
N ILE A 573 27.21 -3.65 1.80
CA ILE A 573 25.81 -3.80 1.35
C ILE A 573 25.35 -2.55 0.57
N LEU A 574 25.85 -1.38 0.94
CA LEU A 574 25.51 -0.12 0.27
C LEU A 574 26.15 0.04 -1.11
N GLU A 575 27.33 -0.52 -1.36
CA GLU A 575 27.94 -0.50 -2.71
C GLU A 575 27.20 -1.41 -3.70
N ASP A 576 26.71 -2.56 -3.26
CA ASP A 576 25.93 -3.47 -4.10
C ASP A 576 24.52 -2.93 -4.38
N LEU A 577 23.86 -2.33 -3.40
CA LEU A 577 22.58 -1.62 -3.59
C LEU A 577 22.75 -0.37 -4.45
N ARG A 578 23.85 0.37 -4.29
CA ARG A 578 24.17 1.53 -5.12
C ARG A 578 24.40 1.13 -6.59
N LYS A 579 25.03 -0.01 -6.84
CA LYS A 579 25.21 -0.58 -8.18
C LYS A 579 23.87 -1.04 -8.78
N LYS A 580 22.99 -1.67 -7.99
CA LYS A 580 21.65 -2.10 -8.44
C LYS A 580 20.74 -0.89 -8.75
N VAL A 581 20.65 0.07 -7.84
CA VAL A 581 19.84 1.29 -8.05
C VAL A 581 20.42 2.14 -9.20
N THR A 582 21.73 2.24 -9.34
CA THR A 582 22.37 2.95 -10.46
C THR A 582 22.20 2.21 -11.80
N LEU A 583 22.12 0.88 -11.78
CA LEU A 583 21.82 0.07 -12.97
C LEU A 583 20.35 0.19 -13.39
N GLU A 584 19.41 0.20 -12.46
CA GLU A 584 17.99 0.42 -12.75
C GLU A 584 17.73 1.85 -13.27
N PHE A 585 18.39 2.87 -12.72
CA PHE A 585 18.31 4.24 -13.24
C PHE A 585 18.99 4.40 -14.62
N LYS A 586 20.10 3.70 -14.89
CA LYS A 586 20.76 3.74 -16.21
C LYS A 586 19.97 2.99 -17.29
N VAL A 587 19.25 1.96 -16.94
CA VAL A 587 18.35 1.25 -17.89
C VAL A 587 17.17 2.13 -18.27
N VAL A 588 16.67 2.96 -17.34
CA VAL A 588 15.59 3.93 -17.63
C VAL A 588 16.10 5.09 -18.50
N GLU A 589 17.31 5.63 -18.25
CA GLU A 589 17.88 6.69 -19.10
C GLU A 589 18.26 6.25 -20.52
N ASN A 590 18.65 5.00 -20.72
CA ASN A 590 19.00 4.49 -22.05
C ASN A 590 17.78 4.07 -22.90
N ASN A 591 16.61 3.86 -22.30
CA ASN A 591 15.38 3.61 -23.05
C ASN A 591 14.68 4.90 -23.52
N ASP A 592 15.06 6.06 -22.98
CA ASP A 592 14.58 7.36 -23.46
C ASP A 592 15.44 7.94 -24.62
N LYS A 593 16.47 7.22 -25.07
CA LYS A 593 17.37 7.61 -26.19
C LYS A 593 17.28 6.71 -27.42
N LYS A 594 16.25 5.87 -27.53
CA LYS A 594 15.95 5.13 -28.76
C LYS A 594 14.55 5.41 -29.28
#